data_b4127af075783c10a3988d88ab1d88b9
#
_entry.id   b4127af075783c10a3988d88ab1d88b9
#
_cell.length_a   1.000
_cell.length_b   1.000
_cell.length_c   1.000
_cell.angle_alpha   90.00
_cell.angle_beta   90.00
_cell.angle_gamma   90.00
#
_symmetry.space_group_name_H-M   'P 1'
#
loop_
_entity.id
_entity.type
_entity.pdbx_description
1 polymer ?
#
loop_
_entity_poly.entity_id
_entity_poly.type
_entity_poly.pdbx_seq_one_letter_code
_entity_poly.pdbx_strand_id
1 'polypeptide(L)'
;MRHLALLAAILVATVTAGYAQEADDPELIFKKTTVWRMLSPDAKLATYALDDPLVEGVACHFTVPEIGGWKGWAGFAEERSEISLACRQVGPISFSGTFEQGEDMYRQRRSMFFKKMQIVRGCDATRNVLVYLVYSDRIIEGSPQNSTSTVPIMPWGDEPAPKCAEFLED
;
A
#
# COMPACT_ATOMS: atom_id res chain seq x y z
N MET A 1 -53.65 15.21 -44.54
CA MET A 1 -53.40 14.33 -43.43
C MET A 1 -51.89 14.27 -43.25
N ARG A 2 -51.37 15.00 -42.27
CA ARG A 2 -49.91 15.21 -42.07
C ARG A 2 -49.45 14.26 -40.96
N HIS A 3 -48.59 13.29 -41.30
CA HIS A 3 -47.98 12.39 -40.31
C HIS A 3 -46.76 13.07 -39.72
N LEU A 4 -46.86 13.44 -38.45
CA LEU A 4 -45.73 13.89 -37.61
C LEU A 4 -44.98 12.64 -37.12
N ALA A 5 -43.76 12.44 -37.60
CA ALA A 5 -42.85 11.43 -37.07
C ALA A 5 -42.02 12.06 -35.90
N LEU A 6 -42.29 11.64 -34.68
CA LEU A 6 -41.49 11.96 -33.49
C LEU A 6 -40.25 11.04 -33.46
N LEU A 7 -39.08 11.61 -33.70
CA LEU A 7 -37.79 10.97 -33.46
C LEU A 7 -37.42 11.18 -31.98
N ALA A 8 -37.52 10.10 -31.19
CA ALA A 8 -37.00 10.07 -29.83
C ALA A 8 -35.51 9.76 -29.89
N ALA A 9 -34.66 10.75 -29.60
CA ALA A 9 -33.24 10.58 -29.41
C ALA A 9 -32.98 9.99 -28.02
N ILE A 10 -32.57 8.73 -27.97
CA ILE A 10 -32.11 8.06 -26.74
C ILE A 10 -30.65 8.47 -26.48
N LEU A 11 -30.42 9.32 -25.48
CA LEU A 11 -29.13 9.70 -25.00
C LEU A 11 -28.59 8.54 -24.13
N VAL A 12 -27.70 7.71 -24.66
CA VAL A 12 -27.00 6.68 -23.89
C VAL A 12 -25.86 7.38 -23.17
N ALA A 13 -26.05 7.70 -21.90
CA ALA A 13 -24.96 8.12 -21.02
C ALA A 13 -24.09 6.90 -20.68
N THR A 14 -22.91 6.81 -21.29
CA THR A 14 -21.88 5.84 -20.90
C THR A 14 -21.29 6.28 -19.57
N VAL A 15 -21.73 5.65 -18.48
CA VAL A 15 -21.06 5.76 -17.18
C VAL A 15 -19.76 4.97 -17.29
N THR A 16 -18.64 5.65 -17.48
CA THR A 16 -17.32 5.07 -17.28
C THR A 16 -17.17 4.84 -15.78
N ALA A 17 -17.44 3.62 -15.32
CA ALA A 17 -17.05 3.20 -13.98
C ALA A 17 -15.51 3.22 -13.95
N GLY A 18 -14.94 4.22 -13.27
CA GLY A 18 -13.54 4.22 -12.89
C GLY A 18 -13.32 2.97 -12.00
N TYR A 19 -12.60 1.99 -12.52
CA TYR A 19 -12.11 0.90 -11.70
C TYR A 19 -11.05 1.49 -10.78
N ALA A 20 -11.42 1.71 -9.51
CA ALA A 20 -10.42 1.87 -8.47
C ALA A 20 -9.59 0.57 -8.48
N GLN A 21 -8.32 0.66 -8.84
CA GLN A 21 -7.41 -0.46 -8.84
C GLN A 21 -7.24 -0.87 -7.37
N GLU A 22 -7.88 -1.99 -7.01
CA GLU A 22 -7.79 -2.55 -5.65
C GLU A 22 -6.34 -3.03 -5.51
N ALA A 23 -5.62 -2.51 -4.52
CA ALA A 23 -4.26 -2.96 -4.23
C ALA A 23 -4.29 -4.48 -3.98
N ASP A 24 -3.43 -5.21 -4.66
CA ASP A 24 -3.30 -6.65 -4.50
C ASP A 24 -2.95 -6.99 -3.05
N ASP A 25 -3.43 -8.15 -2.57
CA ASP A 25 -3.05 -8.64 -1.23
C ASP A 25 -1.53 -8.84 -1.17
N PRO A 26 -0.87 -8.45 -0.05
CA PRO A 26 0.58 -8.58 0.08
C PRO A 26 1.05 -10.01 -0.13
N GLU A 27 2.05 -10.20 -0.98
CA GLU A 27 2.66 -11.49 -1.26
C GLU A 27 3.61 -11.89 -0.12
N LEU A 28 3.39 -13.07 0.44
CA LEU A 28 4.31 -13.62 1.44
C LEU A 28 5.61 -14.09 0.78
N ILE A 29 6.73 -13.46 1.11
CA ILE A 29 8.05 -13.85 0.61
C ILE A 29 8.66 -14.97 1.44
N PHE A 30 8.74 -14.79 2.77
CA PHE A 30 9.20 -15.83 3.69
C PHE A 30 8.77 -15.57 5.13
N LYS A 31 8.87 -16.64 5.94
CA LYS A 31 8.72 -16.57 7.41
C LYS A 31 9.97 -17.12 8.07
N LYS A 32 10.40 -16.47 9.16
CA LYS A 32 11.51 -16.91 9.99
C LYS A 32 11.06 -17.06 11.45
N THR A 33 11.23 -18.27 12.01
CA THR A 33 11.06 -18.48 13.45
C THR A 33 12.21 -17.84 14.18
N THR A 34 11.92 -16.97 15.15
CA THR A 34 12.94 -16.23 15.91
C THR A 34 13.20 -16.86 17.28
N VAL A 35 12.17 -17.43 17.91
CA VAL A 35 12.26 -18.10 19.21
C VAL A 35 11.48 -19.41 19.15
N TRP A 36 12.18 -20.51 19.41
CA TRP A 36 11.56 -21.81 19.60
C TRP A 36 11.25 -22.01 21.09
N ARG A 37 10.00 -22.34 21.43
CA ARG A 37 9.57 -22.63 22.80
C ARG A 37 8.82 -23.95 22.83
N MET A 38 9.22 -24.86 23.70
CA MET A 38 8.69 -26.23 23.77
C MET A 38 7.20 -26.33 24.15
N LEU A 39 6.61 -25.31 24.77
CA LEU A 39 5.23 -25.31 25.29
C LEU A 39 4.44 -24.02 24.99
N SER A 40 4.96 -23.12 24.15
CA SER A 40 4.28 -21.88 23.76
C SER A 40 4.41 -21.65 22.27
N PRO A 41 3.51 -20.84 21.65
CA PRO A 41 3.61 -20.52 20.24
C PRO A 41 4.96 -19.89 19.90
N ASP A 42 5.58 -20.35 18.80
CA ASP A 42 6.81 -19.77 18.27
C ASP A 42 6.55 -18.35 17.77
N ALA A 43 7.42 -17.42 18.16
CA ALA A 43 7.44 -16.11 17.55
C ALA A 43 8.09 -16.22 16.15
N LYS A 44 7.44 -15.65 15.14
CA LYS A 44 7.89 -15.66 13.75
C LYS A 44 7.90 -14.23 13.22
N LEU A 45 8.82 -13.95 12.33
CA LEU A 45 8.80 -12.76 11.48
C LEU A 45 8.33 -13.20 10.09
N ALA A 46 7.35 -12.49 9.53
CA ALA A 46 6.87 -12.69 8.19
C ALA A 46 7.18 -11.47 7.34
N THR A 47 7.86 -11.67 6.22
CA THR A 47 8.19 -10.61 5.26
C THR A 47 7.29 -10.75 4.05
N TYR A 48 6.67 -9.64 3.69
CA TYR A 48 5.75 -9.51 2.56
C TYR A 48 6.27 -8.50 1.56
N ALA A 49 5.91 -8.70 0.29
CA ALA A 49 6.04 -7.72 -0.78
C ALA A 49 4.69 -7.09 -1.11
N LEU A 50 4.73 -5.85 -1.53
CA LEU A 50 3.58 -5.09 -1.99
C LEU A 50 4.06 -4.08 -3.03
N ASP A 51 3.40 -4.06 -4.19
CA ASP A 51 3.60 -3.04 -5.22
C ASP A 51 2.67 -1.85 -5.00
N ASP A 52 3.11 -0.67 -5.42
CA ASP A 52 2.26 0.52 -5.38
C ASP A 52 1.27 0.47 -6.56
N PRO A 53 -0.05 0.42 -6.33
CA PRO A 53 -1.04 0.29 -7.40
C PRO A 53 -1.11 1.50 -8.34
N LEU A 54 -0.59 2.66 -7.89
CA LEU A 54 -0.59 3.89 -8.68
C LEU A 54 0.78 4.20 -9.29
N VAL A 55 1.86 3.70 -8.68
CA VAL A 55 3.24 4.00 -9.09
C VAL A 55 3.94 2.72 -9.50
N GLU A 56 3.96 2.45 -10.80
CA GLU A 56 4.73 1.33 -11.34
C GLU A 56 6.23 1.51 -11.12
N GLY A 57 6.96 0.40 -11.04
CA GLY A 57 8.41 0.41 -10.86
C GLY A 57 8.86 0.62 -9.41
N VAL A 58 7.94 0.61 -8.43
CA VAL A 58 8.24 0.61 -7.01
C VAL A 58 7.76 -0.69 -6.37
N ALA A 59 8.63 -1.36 -5.63
CA ALA A 59 8.29 -2.49 -4.77
C ALA A 59 8.61 -2.16 -3.31
N CYS A 60 7.66 -2.44 -2.42
CA CYS A 60 7.78 -2.28 -0.99
C CYS A 60 7.84 -3.64 -0.30
N HIS A 61 8.79 -3.81 0.62
CA HIS A 61 8.86 -4.97 1.49
C HIS A 61 8.67 -4.53 2.93
N PHE A 62 7.81 -5.24 3.65
CA PHE A 62 7.59 -4.98 5.06
C PHE A 62 7.63 -6.27 5.86
N THR A 63 8.09 -6.18 7.11
CA THR A 63 8.18 -7.32 8.01
C THR A 63 7.33 -7.05 9.24
N VAL A 64 6.53 -8.02 9.60
CA VAL A 64 5.66 -7.99 10.78
C VAL A 64 5.88 -9.23 11.64
N PRO A 65 5.81 -9.11 12.97
CA PRO A 65 5.83 -10.25 13.86
C PRO A 65 4.50 -11.02 13.79
N GLU A 66 4.58 -12.34 13.72
CA GLU A 66 3.44 -13.25 13.82
C GLU A 66 3.63 -14.15 15.04
N ILE A 67 2.62 -14.24 15.88
CA ILE A 67 2.58 -15.22 16.97
C ILE A 67 1.70 -16.39 16.52
N GLY A 68 2.29 -17.58 16.48
CA GLY A 68 1.60 -18.82 16.20
C GLY A 68 0.68 -19.25 17.36
N GLY A 69 -0.23 -20.20 17.09
CA GLY A 69 -1.10 -20.81 18.07
C GLY A 69 -2.45 -20.14 18.25
N TRP A 70 -3.27 -20.70 19.16
CA TRP A 70 -4.65 -20.29 19.37
C TRP A 70 -4.80 -18.85 19.90
N LYS A 71 -3.77 -18.30 20.59
CA LYS A 71 -3.73 -16.91 21.02
C LYS A 71 -3.61 -15.94 19.84
N GLY A 72 -2.84 -16.31 18.81
CA GLY A 72 -2.74 -15.53 17.57
C GLY A 72 -4.07 -15.52 16.82
N TRP A 73 -4.79 -16.64 16.80
CA TRP A 73 -6.14 -16.73 16.22
C TRP A 73 -7.17 -15.88 17.00
N ALA A 74 -7.06 -15.79 18.32
CA ALA A 74 -7.97 -15.00 19.15
C ALA A 74 -7.65 -13.47 19.15
N GLY A 75 -6.67 -12.99 18.37
CA GLY A 75 -6.32 -11.56 18.25
C GLY A 75 -5.59 -10.97 19.46
N PHE A 76 -5.12 -11.80 20.38
CA PHE A 76 -4.31 -11.40 21.55
C PHE A 76 -2.80 -11.37 21.24
N ALA A 77 -2.42 -11.24 19.94
CA ALA A 77 -1.03 -11.14 19.56
C ALA A 77 -0.47 -9.78 19.98
N GLU A 78 0.60 -9.86 20.69
CA GLU A 78 1.55 -8.89 21.21
C GLU A 78 1.22 -7.40 21.14
N GLU A 79 1.35 -6.72 22.27
CA GLU A 79 1.05 -5.30 22.45
C GLU A 79 2.03 -4.35 21.74
N ARG A 80 3.13 -4.86 21.17
CA ARG A 80 4.17 -4.11 20.46
C ARG A 80 4.58 -4.83 19.19
N SER A 81 4.00 -4.41 18.07
CA SER A 81 4.40 -4.91 16.75
C SER A 81 5.29 -3.88 16.08
N GLU A 82 6.59 -4.04 16.15
CA GLU A 82 7.51 -3.26 15.33
C GLU A 82 7.30 -3.62 13.86
N ILE A 83 7.03 -2.60 13.03
CA ILE A 83 6.85 -2.76 11.59
C ILE A 83 8.07 -2.15 10.92
N SER A 84 8.76 -2.91 10.07
CA SER A 84 9.79 -2.37 9.19
C SER A 84 9.27 -2.21 7.78
N LEU A 85 9.66 -1.14 7.09
CA LEU A 85 9.31 -0.87 5.71
C LEU A 85 10.55 -0.54 4.90
N ALA A 86 10.66 -1.14 3.71
CA ALA A 86 11.70 -0.84 2.74
C ALA A 86 11.09 -0.82 1.33
N CYS A 87 10.99 0.35 0.73
CA CYS A 87 10.55 0.53 -0.66
C CYS A 87 11.76 0.86 -1.55
N ARG A 88 11.76 0.34 -2.77
CA ARG A 88 12.84 0.56 -3.75
C ARG A 88 12.28 0.73 -5.15
N GLN A 89 12.97 1.54 -5.95
CA GLN A 89 12.78 1.52 -7.38
C GLN A 89 13.34 0.20 -7.93
N VAL A 90 12.51 -0.55 -8.66
CA VAL A 90 12.82 -1.86 -9.24
C VAL A 90 12.61 -1.89 -10.76
N GLY A 91 12.15 -0.79 -11.32
CA GLY A 91 11.90 -0.59 -12.75
C GLY A 91 11.80 0.89 -13.12
N PRO A 92 11.47 1.22 -14.36
CA PRO A 92 11.11 2.59 -14.74
C PRO A 92 9.88 3.02 -13.94
N ILE A 93 9.93 4.27 -13.40
CA ILE A 93 8.78 4.81 -12.67
C ILE A 93 7.77 5.37 -13.66
N SER A 94 6.50 4.94 -13.53
CA SER A 94 5.37 5.58 -14.19
C SER A 94 4.20 5.74 -13.21
N PHE A 95 3.38 6.77 -13.44
CA PHE A 95 2.20 7.05 -12.62
C PHE A 95 0.95 6.79 -13.44
N SER A 96 0.02 5.99 -12.90
CA SER A 96 -1.26 5.71 -13.55
C SER A 96 -2.35 6.75 -13.24
N GLY A 97 -2.08 7.69 -12.33
CA GLY A 97 -2.99 8.76 -11.91
C GLY A 97 -2.32 9.78 -11.00
N THR A 98 -3.11 10.68 -10.45
CA THR A 98 -2.70 11.66 -9.43
C THR A 98 -2.99 11.14 -8.03
N PHE A 99 -2.38 11.75 -7.00
CA PHE A 99 -2.55 11.38 -5.60
C PHE A 99 -2.42 12.57 -4.65
N GLU A 100 -3.05 12.50 -3.49
CA GLU A 100 -2.88 13.47 -2.41
C GLU A 100 -1.68 13.12 -1.53
N GLN A 101 -1.09 14.12 -0.87
CA GLN A 101 -0.02 13.90 0.12
C GLN A 101 -0.53 13.08 1.30
N GLY A 102 0.09 11.94 1.55
CA GLY A 102 -0.31 11.03 2.63
C GLY A 102 -1.52 10.15 2.30
N GLU A 103 -1.86 10.02 1.02
CA GLU A 103 -2.91 9.13 0.57
C GLU A 103 -2.59 7.66 0.89
N ASP A 104 -3.62 6.91 1.28
CA ASP A 104 -3.52 5.48 1.54
C ASP A 104 -3.11 4.72 0.26
N MET A 105 -1.86 4.24 0.20
CA MET A 105 -1.39 3.32 -0.84
C MET A 105 -2.00 1.92 -0.64
N TYR A 106 -2.07 1.51 0.62
CA TYR A 106 -2.57 0.21 1.01
C TYR A 106 -3.31 0.27 2.34
N ARG A 107 -4.54 -0.21 2.31
CA ARG A 107 -5.39 -0.37 3.50
C ARG A 107 -6.12 -1.68 3.44
N GLN A 108 -5.65 -2.68 4.16
CA GLN A 108 -6.31 -3.98 4.15
C GLN A 108 -7.47 -4.05 5.15
N ARG A 109 -8.68 -4.27 4.61
CA ARG A 109 -9.90 -4.46 5.42
C ARG A 109 -10.25 -5.93 5.67
N ARG A 110 -9.67 -6.88 4.93
CA ARG A 110 -10.08 -8.30 4.92
C ARG A 110 -9.35 -9.18 5.91
N SER A 111 -8.10 -8.89 6.24
CA SER A 111 -7.33 -9.69 7.19
C SER A 111 -7.43 -9.13 8.61
N MET A 112 -7.73 -9.98 9.59
CA MET A 112 -7.73 -9.60 11.01
C MET A 112 -6.37 -9.12 11.49
N PHE A 113 -5.30 -9.62 10.88
CA PHE A 113 -3.92 -9.30 11.20
C PHE A 113 -3.49 -7.93 10.68
N PHE A 114 -3.86 -7.59 9.43
CA PHE A 114 -3.48 -6.32 8.79
C PHE A 114 -4.50 -5.19 8.98
N LYS A 115 -5.65 -5.43 9.62
CA LYS A 115 -6.72 -4.43 9.81
C LYS A 115 -6.27 -3.09 10.43
N LYS A 116 -5.07 -3.07 10.99
CA LYS A 116 -4.52 -1.94 11.76
C LYS A 116 -3.25 -1.36 11.15
N MET A 117 -2.80 -1.90 10.03
CA MET A 117 -1.62 -1.40 9.31
C MET A 117 -2.08 -0.59 8.10
N GLN A 118 -1.54 0.61 7.98
CA GLN A 118 -1.74 1.48 6.83
C GLN A 118 -0.38 1.84 6.25
N ILE A 119 -0.31 1.90 4.92
CA ILE A 119 0.85 2.42 4.21
C ILE A 119 0.34 3.59 3.38
N VAL A 120 0.92 4.76 3.60
CA VAL A 120 0.60 5.98 2.87
C VAL A 120 1.76 6.40 1.99
N ARG A 121 1.45 7.10 0.91
CA ARG A 121 2.39 7.63 -0.06
C ARG A 121 2.41 9.15 -0.02
N GLY A 122 3.59 9.72 -0.25
CA GLY A 122 3.78 11.15 -0.44
C GLY A 122 4.92 11.43 -1.41
N CYS A 123 5.08 12.68 -1.81
CA CYS A 123 6.11 13.17 -2.70
C CYS A 123 6.90 14.31 -2.03
N ASP A 124 8.21 14.15 -1.87
CA ASP A 124 9.13 15.30 -1.66
C ASP A 124 9.43 15.93 -3.03
N ALA A 125 8.62 16.91 -3.40
CA ALA A 125 8.72 17.61 -4.69
C ALA A 125 10.09 18.27 -4.92
N THR A 126 10.74 18.73 -3.85
CA THR A 126 12.04 19.41 -3.93
C THR A 126 13.14 18.45 -4.35
N ARG A 127 13.09 17.20 -3.88
CA ARG A 127 14.12 16.20 -4.12
C ARG A 127 13.74 15.14 -5.13
N ASN A 128 12.48 15.19 -5.63
CA ASN A 128 11.90 14.19 -6.51
C ASN A 128 11.97 12.77 -5.91
N VAL A 129 11.45 12.63 -4.69
CA VAL A 129 11.51 11.40 -3.89
C VAL A 129 10.11 11.01 -3.47
N LEU A 130 9.72 9.76 -3.73
CA LEU A 130 8.52 9.18 -3.13
C LEU A 130 8.82 8.83 -1.67
N VAL A 131 7.89 9.15 -0.78
CA VAL A 131 7.98 8.88 0.66
C VAL A 131 6.85 7.94 1.04
N TYR A 132 7.20 6.79 1.58
CA TYR A 132 6.25 5.80 2.08
C TYR A 132 6.33 5.73 3.60
N LEU A 133 5.20 5.84 4.27
CA LEU A 133 5.09 5.71 5.72
C LEU A 133 4.14 4.56 6.04
N VAL A 134 4.64 3.55 6.76
CA VAL A 134 3.79 2.54 7.38
C VAL A 134 3.53 2.90 8.83
N TYR A 135 2.29 2.76 9.28
CA TYR A 135 1.95 2.95 10.68
C TYR A 135 0.82 2.02 11.12
N SER A 136 0.71 1.84 12.43
CA SER A 136 -0.36 1.06 13.05
C SER A 136 -1.43 1.99 13.62
N ASP A 137 -2.71 1.74 13.34
CA ASP A 137 -3.85 2.45 13.94
C ASP A 137 -4.01 2.16 15.45
N ARG A 138 -3.24 1.22 15.99
CA ARG A 138 -3.33 0.83 17.39
C ARG A 138 -2.43 1.69 18.26
N ILE A 139 -3.03 2.62 18.98
CA ILE A 139 -2.37 3.38 20.05
C ILE A 139 -2.58 2.60 21.34
N ILE A 140 -1.51 2.08 21.95
CA ILE A 140 -1.57 1.42 23.26
C ILE A 140 -1.12 2.40 24.33
N GLU A 141 0.03 3.04 24.14
CA GLU A 141 0.55 4.15 24.93
C GLU A 141 1.50 4.97 24.05
N GLY A 142 1.33 6.29 24.00
CA GLY A 142 2.19 7.19 23.23
C GLY A 142 1.83 7.29 21.75
N SER A 143 2.84 7.41 20.89
CA SER A 143 2.66 7.53 19.43
C SER A 143 2.49 6.18 18.74
N PRO A 144 1.76 6.11 17.61
CA PRO A 144 1.68 4.91 16.79
C PRO A 144 3.07 4.44 16.37
N GLN A 145 3.28 3.14 16.34
CA GLN A 145 4.48 2.57 15.75
C GLN A 145 4.50 2.85 14.26
N ASN A 146 5.62 3.31 13.73
CA ASN A 146 5.75 3.71 12.35
C ASN A 146 7.15 3.44 11.80
N SER A 147 7.25 3.38 10.47
CA SER A 147 8.51 3.29 9.74
C SER A 147 8.38 4.03 8.42
N THR A 148 9.41 4.78 8.04
CA THR A 148 9.44 5.55 6.80
C THR A 148 10.46 4.95 5.85
N SER A 149 10.09 4.83 4.57
CA SER A 149 10.99 4.48 3.48
C SER A 149 10.90 5.54 2.38
N THR A 150 12.02 5.81 1.72
CA THR A 150 12.10 6.78 0.63
C THR A 150 12.62 6.12 -0.64
N VAL A 151 12.06 6.51 -1.79
CA VAL A 151 12.44 6.02 -3.11
C VAL A 151 12.79 7.22 -3.97
N PRO A 152 14.08 7.56 -4.16
CA PRO A 152 14.49 8.53 -5.15
C PRO A 152 14.05 8.08 -6.54
N ILE A 153 13.39 8.98 -7.28
CA ILE A 153 12.98 8.69 -8.66
C ILE A 153 14.17 8.95 -9.58
N MET A 154 14.76 7.88 -10.07
CA MET A 154 15.95 7.93 -10.92
C MET A 154 15.62 7.49 -12.34
N PRO A 155 16.36 7.99 -13.37
CA PRO A 155 16.27 7.44 -14.72
C PRO A 155 16.51 5.93 -14.71
N TRP A 156 15.79 5.19 -15.57
CA TRP A 156 15.96 3.75 -15.72
C TRP A 156 16.32 3.41 -17.16
N GLY A 157 17.59 3.04 -17.38
CA GLY A 157 18.13 2.90 -18.73
C GLY A 157 18.07 4.23 -19.48
N ASP A 158 17.44 4.21 -20.66
CA ASP A 158 17.27 5.40 -21.51
C ASP A 158 15.98 6.20 -21.18
N GLU A 159 15.15 5.73 -20.24
CA GLU A 159 13.91 6.39 -19.85
C GLU A 159 14.18 7.51 -18.83
N PRO A 160 13.69 8.74 -19.09
CA PRO A 160 13.85 9.86 -18.17
C PRO A 160 13.03 9.64 -16.89
N ALA A 161 13.54 10.14 -15.77
CA ALA A 161 12.81 10.13 -14.51
C ALA A 161 11.62 11.11 -14.53
N PRO A 162 10.38 10.68 -14.27
CA PRO A 162 9.26 11.60 -14.08
C PRO A 162 9.43 12.41 -12.79
N LYS A 163 8.68 13.51 -12.66
CA LYS A 163 8.66 14.29 -11.42
C LYS A 163 7.39 13.99 -10.64
N CYS A 164 7.51 13.47 -9.42
CA CYS A 164 6.34 13.13 -8.60
C CYS A 164 5.45 14.35 -8.31
N ALA A 165 6.02 15.58 -8.32
CA ALA A 165 5.25 16.81 -8.15
C ALA A 165 4.19 17.05 -9.24
N GLU A 166 4.37 16.48 -10.44
CA GLU A 166 3.42 16.63 -11.55
C GLU A 166 2.15 15.78 -11.35
N PHE A 167 2.20 14.86 -10.39
CA PHE A 167 1.11 13.93 -10.06
C PHE A 167 0.48 14.20 -8.69
N LEU A 168 0.87 15.28 -8.01
CA LEU A 168 0.21 15.71 -6.78
C LEU A 168 -1.09 16.44 -7.10
N GLU A 169 -2.13 16.10 -6.34
CA GLU A 169 -3.36 16.88 -6.31
C GLU A 169 -3.20 18.07 -5.36
N ASP A 170 -3.82 19.22 -5.73
CA ASP A 170 -3.82 20.46 -4.94
C ASP A 170 -4.74 20.39 -3.70
#